data_d122d34c8c0118e922681b3425902dae
#
_entry.id   d122d34c8c0118e922681b3425902dae
#
_cell.length_a   1.000
_cell.length_b   1.000
_cell.length_c   1.000
_cell.angle_alpha   90.00
_cell.angle_beta   90.00
_cell.angle_gamma   90.00
#
_symmetry.space_group_name_H-M   'P 1'
#
loop_
_entity.id
_entity.type
_entity.pdbx_description
1 polymer ?
#
loop_
_entity_poly.entity_id
_entity_poly.type
_entity_poly.pdbx_seq_one_letter_code
_entity_poly.pdbx_strand_id
1 'polypeptide(L)'
;CLSTCPSYRVIGKEMDSPRGRIYLMDAINKGEAELDEATVQHFDSCLGCLACVTTCPSDVQYDKLIAATRPQVERNYPRNILDQLYRQLIFTLFPYPQRLRPLLVPLLAYQKLGLQTLVRKTGLVKKISPRLAAMESILPEITAQSFQDNFPDVIPAQGKKRYRVGVILGCVQRLFFSPVNEATVRVLTANGCEVVIPKSQGCCSALPAHQGQEKQAQTLAKQMIDSFEGTDVDAVIINAAGCGHTLKEYGHILEDDPDYKEKAKAFANNVKDVQEFLAEVGLTAELSAV
;
A
#
# COMPACT_ATOMS: atom_id res chain seq x y z
N CYS A 1 12.77 15.80 12.31
CA CYS A 1 12.42 14.42 11.92
C CYS A 1 12.14 13.48 13.11
N LEU A 2 12.74 13.71 14.29
CA LEU A 2 12.52 12.84 15.46
C LEU A 2 11.06 12.90 15.95
N SER A 3 10.55 14.12 16.15
CA SER A 3 9.17 14.34 16.65
C SER A 3 8.10 13.80 15.70
N THR A 4 8.41 13.70 14.42
CA THR A 4 7.48 13.26 13.37
C THR A 4 7.50 11.73 13.19
N CYS A 5 8.61 11.07 13.55
CA CYS A 5 8.77 9.63 13.31
C CYS A 5 7.98 8.79 14.33
N PRO A 6 6.97 7.99 13.89
CA PRO A 6 6.18 7.19 14.81
C PRO A 6 6.98 6.07 15.49
N SER A 7 7.91 5.42 14.76
CA SER A 7 8.75 4.38 15.37
C SER A 7 9.66 4.95 16.46
N TYR A 8 10.27 6.11 16.24
CA TYR A 8 11.05 6.77 17.28
C TYR A 8 10.20 7.16 18.51
N ARG A 9 8.99 7.71 18.28
CA ARG A 9 8.10 8.13 19.37
C ARG A 9 7.66 6.97 20.26
N VAL A 10 7.52 5.77 19.70
CA VAL A 10 7.08 4.58 20.43
C VAL A 10 8.24 3.83 21.07
N ILE A 11 9.35 3.65 20.33
CA ILE A 11 10.49 2.84 20.76
C ILE A 11 11.51 3.66 21.58
N GLY A 12 11.69 4.95 21.25
CA GLY A 12 12.58 5.87 21.96
C GLY A 12 14.08 5.72 21.65
N LYS A 13 14.45 4.83 20.72
CA LYS A 13 15.85 4.64 20.33
C LYS A 13 16.22 5.51 19.14
N GLU A 14 17.36 6.16 19.17
CA GLU A 14 17.84 7.04 18.09
C GLU A 14 17.88 6.30 16.74
N MET A 15 18.37 5.04 16.73
CA MET A 15 18.48 4.23 15.51
C MET A 15 17.11 3.87 14.88
N ASP A 16 16.01 4.02 15.60
CA ASP A 16 14.65 3.88 15.07
C ASP A 16 14.08 5.18 14.48
N SER A 17 14.91 6.21 14.37
CA SER A 17 14.60 7.48 13.71
C SER A 17 15.12 7.52 12.27
N PRO A 18 14.61 8.44 11.42
CA PRO A 18 15.13 8.60 10.06
C PRO A 18 16.63 8.90 10.03
N ARG A 19 17.12 9.82 10.86
CA ARG A 19 18.54 10.19 10.91
C ARG A 19 19.41 9.06 11.47
N GLY A 20 18.93 8.31 12.46
CA GLY A 20 19.64 7.14 12.99
C GLY A 20 19.78 6.04 11.94
N ARG A 21 18.71 5.79 11.17
CA ARG A 21 18.75 4.84 10.06
C ARG A 21 19.69 5.29 8.94
N ILE A 22 19.74 6.59 8.62
CA ILE A 22 20.71 7.12 7.64
C ILE A 22 22.13 6.91 8.15
N TYR A 23 22.38 7.15 9.44
CA TYR A 23 23.68 6.87 10.06
C TYR A 23 24.07 5.38 9.95
N LEU A 24 23.12 4.46 10.19
CA LEU A 24 23.36 3.02 10.01
C LEU A 24 23.65 2.67 8.54
N MET A 25 22.92 3.26 7.58
CA MET A 25 23.18 3.06 6.14
C MET A 25 24.61 3.50 5.77
N ASP A 26 25.05 4.65 6.27
CA ASP A 26 26.39 5.18 6.05
C ASP A 26 27.46 4.29 6.70
N ALA A 27 27.26 3.87 7.95
CA ALA A 27 28.17 2.98 8.67
C ALA A 27 28.33 1.61 7.97
N ILE A 28 27.21 1.05 7.45
CA ILE A 28 27.26 -0.20 6.65
C ILE A 28 28.07 0.01 5.37
N ASN A 29 27.82 1.10 4.65
CA ASN A 29 28.54 1.40 3.40
C ASN A 29 30.05 1.60 3.62
N LYS A 30 30.44 2.09 4.79
CA LYS A 30 31.85 2.24 5.19
C LYS A 30 32.50 0.97 5.76
N GLY A 31 31.69 -0.08 5.98
CA GLY A 31 32.18 -1.30 6.65
C GLY A 31 32.37 -1.16 8.16
N GLU A 32 31.83 -0.12 8.77
CA GLU A 32 31.86 0.16 10.21
C GLU A 32 30.75 -0.54 10.99
N ALA A 33 29.71 -1.00 10.30
CA ALA A 33 28.60 -1.78 10.84
C ALA A 33 28.22 -2.93 9.90
N GLU A 34 27.68 -4.00 10.47
CA GLU A 34 27.20 -5.18 9.74
C GLU A 34 25.67 -5.20 9.66
N LEU A 35 25.14 -5.95 8.69
CA LEU A 35 23.70 -6.28 8.61
C LEU A 35 23.37 -7.43 9.57
N ASP A 36 23.53 -7.18 10.86
CA ASP A 36 23.14 -8.11 11.92
C ASP A 36 21.65 -7.97 12.29
N GLU A 37 21.17 -8.82 13.19
CA GLU A 37 19.76 -8.81 13.64
C GLU A 37 19.35 -7.46 14.23
N ALA A 38 20.21 -6.81 15.02
CA ALA A 38 19.92 -5.54 15.66
C ALA A 38 19.78 -4.41 14.63
N THR A 39 20.69 -4.35 13.68
CA THR A 39 20.70 -3.36 12.59
C THR A 39 19.47 -3.54 11.68
N VAL A 40 19.18 -4.77 11.28
CA VAL A 40 18.02 -5.09 10.42
C VAL A 40 16.72 -4.76 11.13
N GLN A 41 16.61 -5.00 12.45
CA GLN A 41 15.43 -4.64 13.23
C GLN A 41 15.12 -3.13 13.15
N HIS A 42 16.13 -2.27 13.12
CA HIS A 42 15.94 -0.83 12.96
C HIS A 42 15.37 -0.46 11.59
N PHE A 43 15.78 -1.13 10.51
CA PHE A 43 15.21 -0.92 9.18
C PHE A 43 13.80 -1.49 9.08
N ASP A 44 13.55 -2.69 9.64
CA ASP A 44 12.24 -3.34 9.64
C ASP A 44 11.20 -2.57 10.47
N SER A 45 11.61 -1.88 11.55
CA SER A 45 10.72 -1.07 12.38
C SER A 45 10.25 0.23 11.69
N CYS A 46 10.85 0.61 10.56
CA CYS A 46 10.38 1.75 9.78
C CYS A 46 9.04 1.44 9.11
N LEU A 47 8.02 2.24 9.38
CA LEU A 47 6.68 2.06 8.79
C LEU A 47 6.59 2.48 7.32
N GLY A 48 7.61 3.16 6.76
CA GLY A 48 7.55 3.72 5.41
C GLY A 48 6.49 4.81 5.23
N CYS A 49 6.10 5.48 6.32
CA CYS A 49 5.05 6.50 6.29
C CYS A 49 5.48 7.84 5.69
N LEU A 50 6.77 8.03 5.44
CA LEU A 50 7.43 9.17 4.79
C LEU A 50 7.15 10.56 5.40
N ALA A 51 6.50 10.64 6.57
CA ALA A 51 6.27 11.88 7.28
C ALA A 51 7.57 12.66 7.59
N CYS A 52 8.70 11.97 7.63
CA CYS A 52 10.02 12.57 7.82
C CYS A 52 10.53 13.32 6.57
N VAL A 53 10.08 12.96 5.37
CA VAL A 53 10.47 13.62 4.11
C VAL A 53 9.86 15.01 4.07
N THR A 54 8.55 15.12 4.22
CA THR A 54 7.82 16.40 4.15
C THR A 54 8.18 17.40 5.25
N THR A 55 8.72 16.92 6.39
CA THR A 55 9.14 17.75 7.52
C THR A 55 10.63 18.02 7.59
N CYS A 56 11.40 17.56 6.61
CA CYS A 56 12.85 17.72 6.59
C CYS A 56 13.23 19.12 6.07
N PRO A 57 13.86 20.01 6.89
CA PRO A 57 14.27 21.33 6.42
C PRO A 57 15.47 21.26 5.45
N SER A 58 16.16 20.14 5.41
CA SER A 58 17.32 19.89 4.53
C SER A 58 16.95 19.09 3.30
N ASP A 59 15.66 18.86 3.05
CA ASP A 59 15.12 18.12 1.89
C ASP A 59 15.78 16.77 1.64
N VAL A 60 16.05 16.02 2.72
CA VAL A 60 16.65 14.68 2.60
C VAL A 60 15.63 13.71 2.01
N GLN A 61 15.99 13.11 0.89
CA GLN A 61 15.18 12.13 0.16
C GLN A 61 15.22 10.75 0.86
N TYR A 62 14.69 10.70 2.09
CA TYR A 62 14.71 9.48 2.91
C TYR A 62 13.91 8.32 2.29
N ASP A 63 12.89 8.61 1.52
CA ASP A 63 12.11 7.65 0.73
C ASP A 63 13.00 6.83 -0.20
N LYS A 64 13.90 7.48 -0.94
CA LYS A 64 14.87 6.83 -1.84
C LYS A 64 15.88 5.99 -1.07
N LEU A 65 16.39 6.52 0.04
CA LEU A 65 17.36 5.82 0.88
C LEU A 65 16.79 4.52 1.46
N ILE A 66 15.60 4.57 2.05
CA ILE A 66 14.99 3.37 2.63
C ILE A 66 14.52 2.39 1.55
N ALA A 67 14.05 2.88 0.40
CA ALA A 67 13.68 2.05 -0.74
C ALA A 67 14.88 1.27 -1.30
N ALA A 68 16.07 1.88 -1.37
CA ALA A 68 17.32 1.22 -1.80
C ALA A 68 17.86 0.25 -0.74
N THR A 69 17.70 0.59 0.56
CA THR A 69 18.24 -0.21 1.67
C THR A 69 17.50 -1.53 1.85
N ARG A 70 16.17 -1.54 1.78
CA ARG A 70 15.36 -2.74 2.03
C ARG A 70 15.66 -3.91 1.10
N PRO A 71 15.83 -3.73 -0.22
CA PRO A 71 16.29 -4.81 -1.11
C PRO A 71 17.67 -5.34 -0.74
N GLN A 72 18.59 -4.48 -0.26
CA GLN A 72 19.90 -4.92 0.21
C GLN A 72 19.79 -5.80 1.45
N VAL A 73 18.94 -5.42 2.41
CA VAL A 73 18.64 -6.25 3.59
C VAL A 73 18.09 -7.61 3.16
N GLU A 74 17.12 -7.64 2.23
CA GLU A 74 16.53 -8.90 1.75
C GLU A 74 17.52 -9.81 1.04
N ARG A 75 18.50 -9.24 0.33
CA ARG A 75 19.53 -10.02 -0.38
C ARG A 75 20.64 -10.52 0.53
N ASN A 76 21.02 -9.75 1.55
CA ASN A 76 22.24 -9.98 2.29
C ASN A 76 22.03 -10.47 3.73
N TYR A 77 20.82 -10.36 4.30
CA TYR A 77 20.53 -10.81 5.65
C TYR A 77 19.74 -12.13 5.66
N PRO A 78 20.32 -13.21 6.24
CA PRO A 78 19.64 -14.49 6.35
C PRO A 78 18.58 -14.44 7.47
N ARG A 79 17.31 -14.31 7.11
CA ARG A 79 16.20 -14.35 8.07
C ARG A 79 15.99 -15.76 8.60
N ASN A 80 15.49 -15.89 9.83
CA ASN A 80 15.12 -17.19 10.37
C ASN A 80 13.94 -17.81 9.60
N ILE A 81 13.79 -19.15 9.69
CA ILE A 81 12.82 -19.94 8.92
C ILE A 81 11.36 -19.48 9.18
N LEU A 82 11.02 -19.16 10.43
CA LEU A 82 9.67 -18.73 10.79
C LEU A 82 9.34 -17.37 10.17
N ASP A 83 10.30 -16.44 10.19
CA ASP A 83 10.11 -15.12 9.58
C ASP A 83 10.02 -15.25 8.05
N GLN A 84 10.84 -16.10 7.43
CA GLN A 84 10.75 -16.38 5.99
C GLN A 84 9.37 -16.93 5.61
N LEU A 85 8.87 -17.95 6.34
CA LEU A 85 7.55 -18.54 6.08
C LEU A 85 6.42 -17.52 6.25
N TYR A 86 6.49 -16.71 7.31
CA TYR A 86 5.52 -15.65 7.56
C TYR A 86 5.52 -14.58 6.45
N ARG A 87 6.69 -14.12 6.03
CA ARG A 87 6.84 -13.16 4.93
C ARG A 87 6.36 -13.75 3.60
N GLN A 88 6.72 -15.01 3.32
CA GLN A 88 6.26 -15.70 2.12
C GLN A 88 4.74 -15.84 2.10
N LEU A 89 4.11 -16.14 3.23
CA LEU A 89 2.65 -16.20 3.34
C LEU A 89 2.02 -14.83 3.00
N ILE A 90 2.54 -13.75 3.59
CA ILE A 90 2.04 -12.40 3.32
C ILE A 90 2.18 -12.05 1.83
N PHE A 91 3.35 -12.21 1.24
CA PHE A 91 3.59 -11.83 -0.16
C PHE A 91 2.90 -12.75 -1.17
N THR A 92 2.53 -13.96 -0.76
CA THR A 92 1.77 -14.89 -1.61
C THR A 92 0.26 -14.62 -1.56
N LEU A 93 -0.26 -14.10 -0.44
CA LEU A 93 -1.70 -13.90 -0.25
C LEU A 93 -2.15 -12.47 -0.51
N PHE A 94 -1.55 -11.49 0.18
CA PHE A 94 -2.07 -10.12 0.24
C PHE A 94 -2.07 -9.37 -1.11
N PRO A 95 -1.07 -9.51 -1.99
CA PRO A 95 -1.10 -8.88 -3.31
C PRO A 95 -2.15 -9.46 -4.27
N TYR A 96 -2.72 -10.62 -3.96
CA TYR A 96 -3.59 -11.38 -4.85
C TYR A 96 -5.01 -11.53 -4.26
N PRO A 97 -5.95 -10.66 -4.61
CA PRO A 97 -7.33 -10.69 -4.08
C PRO A 97 -8.01 -12.05 -4.24
N GLN A 98 -7.73 -12.75 -5.35
CA GLN A 98 -8.27 -14.06 -5.64
C GLN A 98 -7.86 -15.13 -4.61
N ARG A 99 -6.67 -14.99 -4.02
CA ARG A 99 -6.16 -15.89 -2.97
C ARG A 99 -6.64 -15.51 -1.58
N LEU A 100 -6.90 -14.22 -1.35
CA LEU A 100 -7.45 -13.72 -0.07
C LEU A 100 -8.95 -14.01 0.06
N ARG A 101 -9.72 -13.94 -1.03
CA ARG A 101 -11.17 -14.08 -1.03
C ARG A 101 -11.67 -15.37 -0.34
N PRO A 102 -11.12 -16.57 -0.60
CA PRO A 102 -11.53 -17.79 0.11
C PRO A 102 -11.32 -17.72 1.63
N LEU A 103 -10.34 -16.94 2.10
CA LEU A 103 -10.04 -16.79 3.52
C LEU A 103 -11.06 -15.90 4.25
N LEU A 104 -11.86 -15.13 3.53
CA LEU A 104 -12.94 -14.33 4.13
C LEU A 104 -14.01 -15.20 4.76
N VAL A 105 -14.29 -16.41 4.23
CA VAL A 105 -15.34 -17.30 4.74
C VAL A 105 -15.02 -17.80 6.17
N PRO A 106 -13.86 -18.43 6.44
CA PRO A 106 -13.53 -18.83 7.80
C PRO A 106 -13.36 -17.63 8.72
N LEU A 107 -12.91 -16.48 8.19
CA LEU A 107 -12.77 -15.26 8.96
C LEU A 107 -14.14 -14.69 9.39
N LEU A 108 -15.12 -14.69 8.49
CA LEU A 108 -16.50 -14.33 8.79
C LEU A 108 -17.10 -15.27 9.86
N ALA A 109 -16.88 -16.59 9.74
CA ALA A 109 -17.31 -17.56 10.74
C ALA A 109 -16.68 -17.28 12.10
N TYR A 110 -15.38 -17.01 12.16
CA TYR A 110 -14.66 -16.61 13.36
C TYR A 110 -15.29 -15.40 14.07
N GLN A 111 -15.68 -14.38 13.30
CA GLN A 111 -16.34 -13.18 13.82
C GLN A 111 -17.79 -13.46 14.25
N LYS A 112 -18.60 -14.12 13.41
CA LYS A 112 -20.03 -14.36 13.64
C LYS A 112 -20.32 -15.35 14.75
N LEU A 113 -19.45 -16.35 14.96
CA LEU A 113 -19.55 -17.32 16.05
C LEU A 113 -19.07 -16.77 17.40
N GLY A 114 -18.66 -15.50 17.45
CA GLY A 114 -18.18 -14.88 18.69
C GLY A 114 -16.79 -15.35 19.15
N LEU A 115 -16.10 -16.18 18.36
CA LEU A 115 -14.76 -16.66 18.68
C LEU A 115 -13.76 -15.51 18.80
N GLN A 116 -13.90 -14.47 18.00
CA GLN A 116 -13.10 -13.24 18.09
C GLN A 116 -13.22 -12.60 19.48
N THR A 117 -14.42 -12.46 19.98
CA THR A 117 -14.69 -11.88 21.31
C THR A 117 -14.09 -12.76 22.41
N LEU A 118 -14.22 -14.07 22.28
CA LEU A 118 -13.65 -15.03 23.24
C LEU A 118 -12.12 -14.95 23.27
N VAL A 119 -11.49 -14.95 22.08
CA VAL A 119 -10.03 -14.84 21.93
C VAL A 119 -9.50 -13.54 22.52
N ARG A 120 -10.16 -12.42 22.25
CA ARG A 120 -9.79 -11.11 22.80
C ARG A 120 -9.95 -11.04 24.32
N LYS A 121 -11.06 -11.56 24.88
CA LYS A 121 -11.31 -11.59 26.32
C LYS A 121 -10.34 -12.48 27.08
N THR A 122 -10.01 -13.65 26.55
CA THR A 122 -9.10 -14.61 27.21
C THR A 122 -7.63 -14.23 27.08
N GLY A 123 -7.27 -13.39 26.10
CA GLY A 123 -5.89 -13.06 25.80
C GLY A 123 -5.01 -14.25 25.38
N LEU A 124 -5.64 -15.37 24.99
CA LEU A 124 -4.94 -16.62 24.68
C LEU A 124 -3.92 -16.43 23.54
N VAL A 125 -4.33 -15.75 22.46
CA VAL A 125 -3.44 -15.51 21.33
C VAL A 125 -2.25 -14.64 21.73
N LYS A 126 -2.43 -13.66 22.63
CA LYS A 126 -1.33 -12.81 23.13
C LYS A 126 -0.31 -13.63 23.94
N LYS A 127 -0.75 -14.67 24.66
CA LYS A 127 0.16 -15.56 25.41
C LYS A 127 0.97 -16.47 24.49
N ILE A 128 0.39 -16.86 23.33
CA ILE A 128 1.05 -17.73 22.34
C ILE A 128 1.99 -16.88 21.47
N SER A 129 1.52 -15.77 20.93
CA SER A 129 2.27 -14.87 20.07
C SER A 129 1.75 -13.44 20.15
N PRO A 130 2.51 -12.51 20.73
CA PRO A 130 2.15 -11.08 20.72
C PRO A 130 1.94 -10.51 19.29
N ARG A 131 2.73 -11.01 18.31
CA ARG A 131 2.63 -10.61 16.90
C ARG A 131 1.28 -11.01 16.29
N LEU A 132 0.82 -12.24 16.52
CA LEU A 132 -0.50 -12.70 16.06
C LEU A 132 -1.64 -11.94 16.75
N ALA A 133 -1.51 -11.63 18.04
CA ALA A 133 -2.49 -10.84 18.76
C ALA A 133 -2.60 -9.41 18.22
N ALA A 134 -1.48 -8.78 17.87
CA ALA A 134 -1.48 -7.47 17.25
C ALA A 134 -2.18 -7.50 15.88
N MET A 135 -1.91 -8.52 15.05
CA MET A 135 -2.59 -8.70 13.76
C MET A 135 -4.09 -8.94 13.93
N GLU A 136 -4.48 -9.78 14.90
CA GLU A 136 -5.89 -10.03 15.18
C GLU A 136 -6.61 -8.76 15.64
N SER A 137 -5.94 -7.90 16.41
CA SER A 137 -6.54 -6.68 16.94
C SER A 137 -6.91 -5.65 15.86
N ILE A 138 -6.19 -5.64 14.75
CA ILE A 138 -6.43 -4.73 13.61
C ILE A 138 -7.31 -5.35 12.51
N LEU A 139 -7.80 -6.58 12.73
CA LEU A 139 -8.62 -7.28 11.76
C LEU A 139 -9.93 -6.53 11.52
N PRO A 140 -10.23 -6.10 10.29
CA PRO A 140 -11.45 -5.38 9.99
C PRO A 140 -12.67 -6.30 10.08
N GLU A 141 -13.84 -5.70 10.25
CA GLU A 141 -15.10 -6.44 10.21
C GLU A 141 -15.38 -6.95 8.80
N ILE A 142 -15.75 -8.23 8.68
CA ILE A 142 -16.14 -8.85 7.42
C ILE A 142 -17.65 -8.68 7.26
N THR A 143 -18.05 -8.02 6.18
CA THR A 143 -19.44 -7.76 5.82
C THR A 143 -19.81 -8.49 4.54
N ALA A 144 -21.09 -8.50 4.19
CA ALA A 144 -21.55 -9.03 2.90
C ALA A 144 -20.88 -8.30 1.71
N GLN A 145 -20.59 -7.01 1.85
CA GLN A 145 -19.90 -6.20 0.85
C GLN A 145 -18.45 -6.67 0.60
N SER A 146 -17.80 -7.29 1.59
CA SER A 146 -16.45 -7.87 1.43
C SER A 146 -16.40 -8.97 0.35
N PHE A 147 -17.53 -9.55 0.00
CA PHE A 147 -17.66 -10.56 -1.05
C PHE A 147 -18.09 -9.96 -2.40
N GLN A 148 -18.47 -8.69 -2.43
CA GLN A 148 -18.97 -7.98 -3.62
C GLN A 148 -17.85 -7.13 -4.21
N ASP A 149 -17.36 -7.53 -5.38
CA ASP A 149 -16.34 -6.82 -6.15
C ASP A 149 -16.83 -6.63 -7.60
N ASN A 150 -18.12 -6.34 -7.74
CA ASN A 150 -18.84 -6.35 -9.02
C ASN A 150 -19.06 -4.93 -9.53
N PHE A 151 -17.97 -4.18 -9.74
CA PHE A 151 -18.07 -2.94 -10.50
C PHE A 151 -18.19 -3.27 -11.99
N PRO A 152 -19.04 -2.58 -12.76
CA PRO A 152 -18.99 -2.57 -14.22
C PRO A 152 -17.61 -2.06 -14.69
N ASP A 153 -17.18 -2.49 -15.89
CA ASP A 153 -15.91 -2.01 -16.47
C ASP A 153 -15.93 -0.51 -16.73
N VAL A 154 -17.12 0.04 -17.05
CA VAL A 154 -17.33 1.46 -17.26
C VAL A 154 -18.61 1.89 -16.53
N ILE A 155 -18.52 2.97 -15.77
CA ILE A 155 -19.64 3.57 -15.06
C ILE A 155 -19.81 4.98 -15.59
N PRO A 156 -20.98 5.33 -16.17
CA PRO A 156 -21.20 6.63 -16.80
C PRO A 156 -21.21 7.75 -15.76
N ALA A 157 -20.81 8.94 -16.19
CA ALA A 157 -20.95 10.17 -15.42
C ALA A 157 -22.42 10.48 -15.13
N GLN A 158 -22.69 11.05 -13.96
CA GLN A 158 -23.99 11.66 -13.68
C GLN A 158 -24.03 13.04 -14.32
N GLY A 159 -24.97 13.23 -15.25
CA GLY A 159 -25.09 14.47 -16.02
C GLY A 159 -24.08 14.58 -17.17
N LYS A 160 -23.53 15.78 -17.40
CA LYS A 160 -22.59 16.02 -18.49
C LYS A 160 -21.22 15.43 -18.18
N LYS A 161 -20.73 14.56 -19.06
CA LYS A 161 -19.37 14.00 -18.96
C LYS A 161 -18.33 15.12 -19.12
N ARG A 162 -17.43 15.22 -18.14
CA ARG A 162 -16.29 16.18 -18.11
C ARG A 162 -14.97 15.49 -18.30
N TYR A 163 -14.79 14.34 -17.62
CA TYR A 163 -13.56 13.57 -17.58
C TYR A 163 -13.84 12.08 -17.72
N ARG A 164 -12.82 11.33 -18.13
CA ARG A 164 -12.79 9.88 -18.13
C ARG A 164 -11.66 9.42 -17.21
N VAL A 165 -11.94 8.78 -16.10
CA VAL A 165 -10.93 8.44 -15.08
C VAL A 165 -10.88 6.94 -14.81
N GLY A 166 -9.68 6.42 -14.68
CA GLY A 166 -9.47 5.06 -14.19
C GLY A 166 -9.51 5.02 -12.67
N VAL A 167 -10.10 3.98 -12.06
CA VAL A 167 -10.08 3.82 -10.60
C VAL A 167 -9.38 2.53 -10.22
N ILE A 168 -8.38 2.65 -9.34
CA ILE A 168 -7.67 1.50 -8.76
C ILE A 168 -8.38 1.08 -7.48
N LEU A 169 -8.86 -0.18 -7.46
CA LEU A 169 -9.60 -0.75 -6.32
C LEU A 169 -8.68 -1.25 -5.19
N GLY A 170 -7.38 -1.44 -5.49
CA GLY A 170 -6.42 -2.03 -4.55
C GLY A 170 -6.58 -3.54 -4.36
N CYS A 171 -5.67 -4.17 -3.63
CA CYS A 171 -5.72 -5.61 -3.37
C CYS A 171 -6.51 -5.93 -2.09
N VAL A 172 -6.06 -5.45 -0.95
CA VAL A 172 -6.70 -5.62 0.36
C VAL A 172 -7.96 -4.77 0.46
N GLN A 173 -7.90 -3.54 -0.06
CA GLN A 173 -8.96 -2.56 0.04
C GLN A 173 -10.26 -3.02 -0.63
N ARG A 174 -10.20 -3.65 -1.81
CA ARG A 174 -11.41 -4.16 -2.49
C ARG A 174 -12.16 -5.24 -1.71
N LEU A 175 -11.48 -5.94 -0.81
CA LEU A 175 -12.08 -7.01 0.00
C LEU A 175 -12.57 -6.50 1.37
N PHE A 176 -11.80 -5.64 2.02
CA PHE A 176 -12.08 -5.21 3.40
C PHE A 176 -12.70 -3.81 3.48
N PHE A 177 -12.52 -2.98 2.46
CA PHE A 177 -12.95 -1.59 2.43
C PHE A 177 -13.70 -1.23 1.15
N SER A 178 -14.47 -2.19 0.58
CA SER A 178 -15.29 -2.00 -0.61
C SER A 178 -16.19 -0.75 -0.55
N PRO A 179 -16.84 -0.40 0.59
CA PRO A 179 -17.63 0.82 0.69
C PRO A 179 -16.86 2.11 0.38
N VAL A 180 -15.53 2.13 0.64
CA VAL A 180 -14.69 3.29 0.30
C VAL A 180 -14.53 3.41 -1.21
N ASN A 181 -14.32 2.31 -1.91
CA ASN A 181 -14.28 2.28 -3.38
C ASN A 181 -15.62 2.71 -3.99
N GLU A 182 -16.73 2.20 -3.46
CA GLU A 182 -18.09 2.61 -3.89
C GLU A 182 -18.33 4.10 -3.69
N ALA A 183 -17.92 4.65 -2.53
CA ALA A 183 -18.03 6.08 -2.25
C ALA A 183 -17.17 6.90 -3.22
N THR A 184 -15.95 6.45 -3.51
CA THR A 184 -15.05 7.10 -4.48
C THR A 184 -15.70 7.16 -5.87
N VAL A 185 -16.25 6.05 -6.34
CA VAL A 185 -16.95 5.98 -7.63
C VAL A 185 -18.16 6.92 -7.64
N ARG A 186 -18.98 6.93 -6.57
CA ARG A 186 -20.14 7.84 -6.47
C ARG A 186 -19.72 9.32 -6.53
N VAL A 187 -18.69 9.69 -5.81
CA VAL A 187 -18.20 11.09 -5.81
C VAL A 187 -17.66 11.49 -7.18
N LEU A 188 -16.87 10.63 -7.82
CA LEU A 188 -16.35 10.89 -9.15
C LEU A 188 -17.48 11.02 -10.20
N THR A 189 -18.44 10.09 -10.21
CA THR A 189 -19.54 10.14 -11.17
C THR A 189 -20.46 11.34 -10.95
N ALA A 190 -20.74 11.72 -9.70
CA ALA A 190 -21.51 12.92 -9.36
C ALA A 190 -20.80 14.22 -9.81
N ASN A 191 -19.47 14.22 -9.92
CA ASN A 191 -18.70 15.34 -10.43
C ASN A 191 -18.42 15.27 -11.94
N GLY A 192 -19.19 14.49 -12.69
CA GLY A 192 -19.13 14.42 -14.14
C GLY A 192 -18.01 13.53 -14.69
N CYS A 193 -17.47 12.60 -13.89
CA CYS A 193 -16.47 11.66 -14.36
C CYS A 193 -17.11 10.35 -14.83
N GLU A 194 -16.78 9.91 -16.05
CA GLU A 194 -16.96 8.52 -16.46
C GLU A 194 -15.83 7.69 -15.82
N VAL A 195 -16.18 6.65 -15.08
CA VAL A 195 -15.23 5.84 -14.33
C VAL A 195 -14.96 4.52 -15.05
N VAL A 196 -13.69 4.22 -15.29
CA VAL A 196 -13.21 2.97 -15.89
C VAL A 196 -12.53 2.12 -14.81
N ILE A 197 -12.95 0.87 -14.70
CA ILE A 197 -12.42 -0.08 -13.70
C ILE A 197 -11.98 -1.37 -14.42
N PRO A 198 -10.73 -1.44 -14.89
CA PRO A 198 -10.24 -2.65 -15.56
C PRO A 198 -10.29 -3.86 -14.63
N LYS A 199 -10.88 -4.96 -15.06
CA LYS A 199 -10.96 -6.20 -14.25
C LYS A 199 -9.62 -6.91 -14.10
N SER A 200 -8.69 -6.66 -15.00
CA SER A 200 -7.33 -7.19 -14.97
C SER A 200 -6.43 -6.53 -13.93
N GLN A 201 -6.86 -5.40 -13.33
CA GLN A 201 -6.05 -4.71 -12.34
C GLN A 201 -5.77 -5.56 -11.11
N GLY A 202 -4.54 -5.48 -10.61
CA GLY A 202 -4.05 -6.25 -9.46
C GLY A 202 -3.71 -5.37 -8.25
N CYS A 203 -2.59 -5.70 -7.63
CA CYS A 203 -1.99 -4.94 -6.53
C CYS A 203 -1.17 -3.76 -7.06
N CYS A 204 -1.22 -2.64 -6.35
CA CYS A 204 -0.37 -1.47 -6.62
C CYS A 204 1.13 -1.68 -6.34
N SER A 205 1.55 -2.87 -5.96
CA SER A 205 2.92 -3.25 -5.57
C SER A 205 3.48 -2.63 -4.27
N ALA A 206 2.75 -1.77 -3.58
CA ALA A 206 3.25 -1.08 -2.39
C ALA A 206 3.77 -2.04 -1.30
N LEU A 207 3.05 -3.11 -1.00
CA LEU A 207 3.44 -4.06 0.05
C LEU A 207 4.79 -4.73 -0.26
N PRO A 208 5.03 -5.37 -1.41
CA PRO A 208 6.34 -5.92 -1.73
C PRO A 208 7.42 -4.84 -1.89
N ALA A 209 7.14 -3.69 -2.49
CA ALA A 209 8.11 -2.60 -2.64
C ALA A 209 8.61 -2.10 -1.28
N HIS A 210 7.69 -1.80 -0.35
CA HIS A 210 8.03 -1.36 1.00
C HIS A 210 8.73 -2.42 1.86
N GLN A 211 8.77 -3.68 1.41
CA GLN A 211 9.43 -4.76 2.12
C GLN A 211 10.67 -5.29 1.38
N GLY A 212 11.14 -4.59 0.35
CA GLY A 212 12.34 -4.96 -0.39
C GLY A 212 12.20 -6.13 -1.34
N GLN A 213 10.96 -6.58 -1.61
CA GLN A 213 10.66 -7.65 -2.60
C GLN A 213 10.63 -7.08 -4.01
N GLU A 214 11.78 -6.62 -4.47
CA GLU A 214 11.97 -5.84 -5.69
C GLU A 214 11.38 -6.50 -6.94
N LYS A 215 11.72 -7.77 -7.20
CA LYS A 215 11.21 -8.52 -8.38
C LYS A 215 9.69 -8.64 -8.39
N GLN A 216 9.10 -8.89 -7.22
CA GLN A 216 7.64 -8.98 -7.11
C GLN A 216 7.00 -7.61 -7.31
N ALA A 217 7.60 -6.55 -6.75
CA ALA A 217 7.12 -5.19 -6.94
C ALA A 217 7.13 -4.78 -8.41
N GLN A 218 8.23 -5.05 -9.12
CA GLN A 218 8.34 -4.79 -10.56
C GLN A 218 7.30 -5.57 -11.38
N THR A 219 7.10 -6.85 -11.09
CA THR A 219 6.10 -7.67 -11.78
C THR A 219 4.69 -7.12 -11.61
N LEU A 220 4.31 -6.75 -10.38
CA LEU A 220 2.99 -6.19 -10.10
C LEU A 220 2.81 -4.79 -10.68
N ALA A 221 3.87 -3.98 -10.71
CA ALA A 221 3.84 -2.67 -11.34
C ALA A 221 3.59 -2.77 -12.85
N LYS A 222 4.26 -3.68 -13.54
CA LYS A 222 4.01 -3.97 -14.97
C LYS A 222 2.57 -4.39 -15.21
N GLN A 223 2.06 -5.34 -14.45
CA GLN A 223 0.66 -5.80 -14.55
C GLN A 223 -0.35 -4.67 -14.33
N MET A 224 -0.05 -3.74 -13.42
CA MET A 224 -0.91 -2.58 -13.19
C MET A 224 -0.89 -1.63 -14.39
N ILE A 225 0.28 -1.33 -14.95
CA ILE A 225 0.42 -0.50 -16.15
C ILE A 225 -0.37 -1.12 -17.31
N ASP A 226 -0.16 -2.40 -17.59
CA ASP A 226 -0.81 -3.13 -18.68
C ASP A 226 -2.33 -3.17 -18.52
N SER A 227 -2.83 -3.19 -17.28
CA SER A 227 -4.27 -3.19 -17.02
C SER A 227 -4.99 -1.91 -17.44
N PHE A 228 -4.26 -0.80 -17.56
CA PHE A 228 -4.79 0.50 -18.00
C PHE A 228 -4.42 0.84 -19.44
N GLU A 229 -3.63 -0.01 -20.13
CA GLU A 229 -3.26 0.23 -21.53
C GLU A 229 -4.53 0.25 -22.42
N GLY A 230 -4.66 1.25 -23.28
CA GLY A 230 -5.83 1.42 -24.16
C GLY A 230 -7.13 1.88 -23.49
N THR A 231 -7.10 2.29 -22.25
CA THR A 231 -8.32 2.79 -21.55
C THR A 231 -8.63 4.25 -21.84
N ASP A 232 -7.71 5.02 -22.41
CA ASP A 232 -7.84 6.44 -22.76
C ASP A 232 -8.41 7.29 -21.62
N VAL A 233 -7.81 7.17 -20.42
CA VAL A 233 -8.24 7.91 -19.23
C VAL A 233 -7.42 9.19 -19.05
N ASP A 234 -8.09 10.28 -18.60
CA ASP A 234 -7.47 11.56 -18.29
C ASP A 234 -6.61 11.50 -17.01
N ALA A 235 -6.97 10.61 -16.06
CA ALA A 235 -6.23 10.34 -14.84
C ALA A 235 -6.52 8.95 -14.29
N VAL A 236 -5.57 8.39 -13.54
CA VAL A 236 -5.74 7.15 -12.77
C VAL A 236 -5.89 7.50 -11.30
N ILE A 237 -7.04 7.22 -10.73
CA ILE A 237 -7.43 7.65 -9.39
C ILE A 237 -7.21 6.54 -8.36
N ILE A 238 -6.62 6.92 -7.25
CA ILE A 238 -6.45 6.06 -6.07
C ILE A 238 -6.98 6.78 -4.82
N ASN A 239 -7.54 6.04 -3.88
CA ASN A 239 -8.06 6.55 -2.61
C ASN A 239 -7.32 5.98 -1.38
N ALA A 240 -6.13 5.42 -1.59
CA ALA A 240 -5.28 4.88 -0.55
C ALA A 240 -3.86 5.45 -0.68
N ALA A 241 -3.46 6.32 0.26
CA ALA A 241 -2.21 7.10 0.19
C ALA A 241 -0.95 6.24 0.00
N GLY A 242 -0.83 5.10 0.71
CA GLY A 242 0.33 4.20 0.56
C GLY A 242 0.41 3.57 -0.84
N CYS A 243 -0.73 3.21 -1.43
CA CYS A 243 -0.80 2.78 -2.82
C CYS A 243 -0.44 3.92 -3.77
N GLY A 244 -1.03 5.11 -3.55
CA GLY A 244 -0.81 6.29 -4.39
C GLY A 244 0.66 6.70 -4.45
N HIS A 245 1.35 6.71 -3.32
CA HIS A 245 2.78 6.99 -3.29
C HIS A 245 3.56 6.00 -4.18
N THR A 246 3.34 4.70 -3.99
CA THR A 246 4.07 3.68 -4.76
C THR A 246 3.75 3.73 -6.25
N LEU A 247 2.50 3.99 -6.64
CA LEU A 247 2.11 4.16 -8.04
C LEU A 247 2.83 5.35 -8.70
N LYS A 248 3.00 6.45 -7.96
CA LYS A 248 3.77 7.63 -8.41
C LYS A 248 5.28 7.35 -8.52
N GLU A 249 5.79 6.32 -7.84
CA GLU A 249 7.18 5.88 -7.87
C GLU A 249 7.47 4.81 -8.95
N TYR A 250 6.51 4.42 -9.78
CA TYR A 250 6.72 3.39 -10.80
C TYR A 250 7.84 3.73 -11.78
N GLY A 251 8.03 5.01 -12.10
CA GLY A 251 9.15 5.47 -12.91
C GLY A 251 10.53 5.13 -12.32
N HIS A 252 10.64 5.09 -10.98
CA HIS A 252 11.85 4.65 -10.28
C HIS A 252 11.91 3.13 -10.13
N ILE A 253 10.80 2.48 -9.78
CA ILE A 253 10.73 1.01 -9.59
C ILE A 253 11.11 0.27 -10.88
N LEU A 254 10.82 0.84 -12.05
CA LEU A 254 11.05 0.25 -13.37
C LEU A 254 12.10 1.03 -14.18
N GLU A 255 12.97 1.81 -13.53
CA GLU A 255 13.95 2.68 -14.22
C GLU A 255 14.96 1.90 -15.07
N ASP A 256 15.30 0.67 -14.66
CA ASP A 256 16.25 -0.21 -15.36
C ASP A 256 15.57 -1.15 -16.36
N ASP A 257 14.23 -1.08 -16.48
CA ASP A 257 13.48 -1.94 -17.40
C ASP A 257 13.32 -1.25 -18.76
N PRO A 258 13.98 -1.74 -19.83
CA PRO A 258 13.99 -1.09 -21.13
C PRO A 258 12.60 -1.00 -21.78
N ASP A 259 11.70 -1.96 -21.49
CA ASP A 259 10.37 -2.04 -22.11
C ASP A 259 9.32 -1.21 -21.34
N TYR A 260 9.52 -1.02 -20.02
CA TYR A 260 8.54 -0.38 -19.16
C TYR A 260 8.96 0.99 -18.62
N LYS A 261 10.22 1.39 -18.71
CA LYS A 261 10.73 2.66 -18.16
C LYS A 261 9.87 3.87 -18.54
N GLU A 262 9.59 4.06 -19.82
CA GLU A 262 8.82 5.21 -20.28
C GLU A 262 7.32 5.05 -20.01
N LYS A 263 6.77 3.83 -20.14
CA LYS A 263 5.38 3.52 -19.75
C LYS A 263 5.14 3.80 -18.27
N ALA A 264 6.09 3.42 -17.42
CA ALA A 264 6.03 3.62 -15.97
C ALA A 264 6.03 5.10 -15.58
N LYS A 265 6.88 5.91 -16.21
CA LYS A 265 6.87 7.37 -16.02
C LYS A 265 5.57 8.00 -16.46
N ALA A 266 5.08 7.64 -17.66
CA ALA A 266 3.81 8.14 -18.17
C ALA A 266 2.63 7.76 -17.26
N PHE A 267 2.58 6.50 -16.80
CA PHE A 267 1.57 6.03 -15.87
C PHE A 267 1.64 6.78 -14.53
N ALA A 268 2.83 6.88 -13.92
CA ALA A 268 3.05 7.56 -12.65
C ALA A 268 2.60 9.02 -12.67
N ASN A 269 2.88 9.74 -13.76
CA ASN A 269 2.46 11.13 -13.95
C ASN A 269 0.93 11.29 -14.06
N ASN A 270 0.23 10.23 -14.47
CA ASN A 270 -1.23 10.22 -14.61
C ASN A 270 -1.96 9.78 -13.34
N VAL A 271 -1.23 9.30 -12.31
CA VAL A 271 -1.79 8.86 -11.03
C VAL A 271 -2.07 10.06 -10.13
N LYS A 272 -3.30 10.14 -9.60
CA LYS A 272 -3.73 11.16 -8.64
C LYS A 272 -4.48 10.53 -7.46
N ASP A 273 -4.28 11.08 -6.28
CA ASP A 273 -5.19 10.82 -5.16
C ASP A 273 -6.57 11.41 -5.49
N VAL A 274 -7.64 10.78 -5.01
CA VAL A 274 -9.00 11.25 -5.28
C VAL A 274 -9.23 12.70 -4.83
N GLN A 275 -8.64 13.11 -3.71
CA GLN A 275 -8.76 14.48 -3.20
C GLN A 275 -7.92 15.46 -4.03
N GLU A 276 -6.72 15.06 -4.44
CA GLU A 276 -5.86 15.83 -5.34
C GLU A 276 -6.58 16.11 -6.68
N PHE A 277 -7.15 15.07 -7.29
CA PHE A 277 -7.89 15.19 -8.53
C PHE A 277 -9.12 16.10 -8.39
N LEU A 278 -9.94 15.90 -7.35
CA LEU A 278 -11.13 16.71 -7.14
C LEU A 278 -10.80 18.17 -6.83
N ALA A 279 -9.70 18.45 -6.13
CA ALA A 279 -9.23 19.83 -5.88
C ALA A 279 -8.80 20.51 -7.18
N GLU A 280 -8.16 19.78 -8.09
CA GLU A 280 -7.69 20.30 -9.38
C GLU A 280 -8.85 20.62 -10.35
N VAL A 281 -9.81 19.68 -10.49
CA VAL A 281 -10.89 19.82 -11.47
C VAL A 281 -12.10 20.62 -10.96
N GLY A 282 -12.16 20.88 -9.67
CA GLY A 282 -13.26 21.55 -8.99
C GLY A 282 -14.49 20.67 -8.84
N LEU A 283 -15.18 20.83 -7.72
CA LEU A 283 -16.44 20.15 -7.43
C LEU A 283 -17.60 20.79 -8.21
N THR A 284 -18.43 19.97 -8.81
CA THR A 284 -19.67 20.39 -9.50
C THR A 284 -20.93 19.83 -8.84
N ALA A 285 -20.80 18.77 -8.06
CA ALA A 285 -21.89 18.24 -7.27
C ALA A 285 -22.16 19.15 -6.06
N GLU A 286 -23.44 19.37 -5.75
CA GLU A 286 -23.84 20.05 -4.53
C GLU A 286 -23.44 19.20 -3.32
N LEU A 287 -22.77 19.86 -2.35
CA LEU A 287 -22.42 19.23 -1.08
C LEU A 287 -23.62 19.39 -0.13
N SER A 288 -24.24 18.28 0.27
CA SER A 288 -25.19 18.27 1.38
C SER A 288 -24.47 18.14 2.71
N ALA A 289 -24.92 18.87 3.73
CA ALA A 289 -24.48 18.64 5.10
C ALA A 289 -24.82 17.20 5.53
N VAL A 290 -23.89 16.54 6.21
CA VAL A 290 -24.06 15.21 6.79
C VAL A 290 -24.71 15.34 8.15
#